data_3346e4c5340ff85a21c65a041297c7cc
#
_entry.id   3346e4c5340ff85a21c65a041297c7cc
#
_cell.length_a   1.000
_cell.length_b   1.000
_cell.length_c   1.000
_cell.angle_alpha   90.00
_cell.angle_beta   90.00
_cell.angle_gamma   90.00
#
_symmetry.space_group_name_H-M   'P 1'
#
loop_
_entity.id
_entity.type
_entity.pdbx_description
1 polymer ?
#
loop_
_entity_poly.entity_id
_entity_poly.type
_entity_poly.pdbx_seq_one_letter_code
_entity_poly.pdbx_strand_id
1 'polypeptide(L)'
;ECTMCDTHVGPVLEKIDNLGLRHNTIVIIMSDHGHYLGEHDRIGKGGALYEEVSCQILMIRHPDGIAAGKRFQALVQSPDLPVTIMDMLGIEPPAVMAVQGHSLLPLMTGEKRTVRPAAISGSFPFYIPETGMNSHAIYVTKGWTSCTATGREWALIDFPDRERWELYHLPDDVGMTNNLIEQHADEAEKLHREVLRFMRRNKAPRWMQNLWR
;
A
#
# COMPACT_ATOMS: atom_id res chain seq x y z
N GLU A 1 16.66 -13.87 -6.53
CA GLU A 1 16.50 -13.38 -5.13
C GLU A 1 15.25 -13.95 -4.45
N CYS A 2 14.05 -13.94 -5.08
CA CYS A 2 12.84 -14.51 -4.46
C CYS A 2 13.01 -15.96 -4.03
N THR A 3 13.59 -16.82 -4.89
CA THR A 3 13.89 -18.23 -4.56
C THR A 3 14.81 -18.34 -3.35
N MET A 4 15.80 -17.45 -3.24
CA MET A 4 16.72 -17.43 -2.09
C MET A 4 15.96 -17.06 -0.81
N CYS A 5 15.10 -16.03 -0.84
CA CYS A 5 14.29 -15.66 0.31
C CYS A 5 13.37 -16.82 0.74
N ASP A 6 12.69 -17.46 -0.20
CA ASP A 6 11.82 -18.62 0.06
C ASP A 6 12.59 -19.78 0.71
N THR A 7 13.79 -20.08 0.21
CA THR A 7 14.67 -21.10 0.78
C THR A 7 15.05 -20.83 2.24
N HIS A 8 15.12 -19.57 2.66
CA HIS A 8 15.43 -19.21 4.05
C HIS A 8 14.21 -19.08 4.95
N VAL A 9 13.05 -18.73 4.40
CA VAL A 9 11.80 -18.64 5.17
C VAL A 9 11.32 -20.02 5.62
N GLY A 10 11.39 -21.05 4.76
CA GLY A 10 10.99 -22.42 5.07
C GLY A 10 11.59 -22.93 6.37
N PRO A 11 12.93 -22.99 6.53
CA PRO A 11 13.58 -23.43 7.77
C PRO A 11 13.20 -22.65 9.02
N VAL A 12 12.88 -21.35 8.90
CA VAL A 12 12.37 -20.54 10.04
C VAL A 12 11.02 -21.05 10.49
N LEU A 13 10.11 -21.30 9.54
CA LEU A 13 8.78 -21.85 9.85
C LEU A 13 8.85 -23.24 10.46
N GLU A 14 9.70 -24.12 9.91
CA GLU A 14 9.97 -25.46 10.45
C GLU A 14 10.53 -25.38 11.87
N LYS A 15 11.44 -24.44 12.13
CA LYS A 15 12.00 -24.25 13.48
C LYS A 15 10.94 -23.85 14.50
N ILE A 16 10.03 -22.93 14.14
CA ILE A 16 8.89 -22.54 14.99
C ILE A 16 8.02 -23.76 15.31
N ASP A 17 7.72 -24.57 14.28
CA ASP A 17 6.87 -25.73 14.40
C ASP A 17 7.56 -26.85 15.26
N ASN A 18 8.85 -27.10 15.05
CA ASN A 18 9.65 -28.07 15.81
C ASN A 18 9.86 -27.68 17.28
N LEU A 19 9.81 -26.38 17.60
CA LEU A 19 9.82 -25.89 18.99
C LEU A 19 8.45 -25.96 19.67
N GLY A 20 7.42 -26.46 19.01
CA GLY A 20 6.05 -26.53 19.55
C GLY A 20 5.37 -25.14 19.62
N LEU A 21 5.91 -24.12 18.97
CA LEU A 21 5.41 -22.74 19.04
C LEU A 21 4.29 -22.44 18.03
N ARG A 22 3.95 -23.37 17.16
CA ARG A 22 2.94 -23.19 16.10
C ARG A 22 1.61 -22.62 16.60
N HIS A 23 1.17 -23.09 17.76
CA HIS A 23 -0.11 -22.71 18.38
C HIS A 23 0.01 -21.54 19.37
N ASN A 24 1.16 -20.87 19.41
CA ASN A 24 1.40 -19.72 20.27
C ASN A 24 2.19 -18.60 19.55
N THR A 25 2.22 -18.62 18.21
CA THR A 25 3.00 -17.64 17.44
C THR A 25 2.21 -17.20 16.22
N ILE A 26 1.95 -15.89 16.13
CA ILE A 26 1.49 -15.23 14.91
C ILE A 26 2.71 -15.04 14.01
N VAL A 27 2.64 -15.51 12.77
CA VAL A 27 3.69 -15.29 11.76
C VAL A 27 3.16 -14.38 10.68
N ILE A 28 3.88 -13.30 10.40
CA ILE A 28 3.56 -12.36 9.33
C ILE A 28 4.76 -12.31 8.38
N ILE A 29 4.51 -12.59 7.11
CA ILE A 29 5.49 -12.48 6.03
C ILE A 29 5.01 -11.37 5.11
N MET A 30 5.85 -10.35 4.91
CA MET A 30 5.55 -9.21 4.06
C MET A 30 6.81 -8.68 3.37
N SER A 31 6.64 -7.98 2.26
CA SER A 31 7.65 -7.08 1.71
C SER A 31 7.35 -5.63 2.09
N ASP A 32 8.36 -4.78 2.17
CA ASP A 32 8.23 -3.35 2.40
C ASP A 32 7.75 -2.61 1.14
N HIS A 33 8.19 -3.03 -0.03
CA HIS A 33 7.83 -2.58 -1.37
C HIS A 33 8.28 -3.60 -2.41
N GLY A 34 7.84 -3.43 -3.64
CA GLY A 34 8.34 -4.17 -4.80
C GLY A 34 9.52 -3.46 -5.49
N HIS A 35 9.82 -3.84 -6.73
CA HIS A 35 10.99 -3.35 -7.45
C HIS A 35 10.78 -3.46 -8.96
N TYR A 36 11.14 -2.42 -9.72
CA TYR A 36 11.20 -2.48 -11.18
C TYR A 36 12.46 -3.23 -11.62
N LEU A 37 12.30 -4.16 -12.52
CA LEU A 37 13.39 -4.95 -13.12
C LEU A 37 13.54 -4.69 -14.63
N GLY A 38 12.92 -3.63 -15.12
CA GLY A 38 12.85 -3.21 -16.53
C GLY A 38 11.46 -2.71 -16.93
N GLU A 39 10.43 -2.99 -16.11
CA GLU A 39 9.08 -2.54 -16.36
C GLU A 39 9.01 -1.02 -16.38
N HIS A 40 8.18 -0.45 -17.26
CA HIS A 40 8.02 1.00 -17.45
C HIS A 40 9.36 1.73 -17.71
N ASP A 41 10.33 1.04 -18.37
CA ASP A 41 11.70 1.54 -18.62
C ASP A 41 12.41 1.98 -17.33
N ARG A 42 12.15 1.27 -16.20
CA ARG A 42 12.67 1.60 -14.87
C ARG A 42 13.44 0.45 -14.25
N ILE A 43 14.40 0.82 -13.42
CA ILE A 43 15.10 -0.08 -12.51
C ILE A 43 15.07 0.56 -11.12
N GLY A 44 14.78 -0.25 -10.10
CA GLY A 44 14.71 0.26 -8.73
C GLY A 44 13.27 0.47 -8.26
N LYS A 45 13.01 1.52 -7.48
CA LYS A 45 11.73 1.77 -6.81
C LYS A 45 11.28 3.24 -6.83
N GLY A 46 11.87 4.07 -7.66
CA GLY A 46 11.61 5.52 -7.71
C GLY A 46 10.56 5.91 -8.74
N GLY A 47 9.97 7.10 -8.56
CA GLY A 47 9.02 7.71 -9.50
C GLY A 47 7.57 7.33 -9.23
N ALA A 48 6.77 7.20 -10.29
CA ALA A 48 5.40 6.70 -10.20
C ALA A 48 5.39 5.27 -9.64
N LEU A 49 4.41 4.94 -8.82
CA LEU A 49 4.32 3.65 -8.14
C LEU A 49 3.29 2.77 -8.86
N TYR A 50 3.74 2.03 -9.87
CA TYR A 50 2.95 0.99 -10.52
C TYR A 50 2.87 -0.27 -9.63
N GLU A 51 2.08 -1.26 -10.04
CA GLU A 51 1.83 -2.48 -9.25
C GLU A 51 3.13 -3.21 -8.86
N GLU A 52 4.16 -3.20 -9.71
CA GLU A 52 5.46 -3.82 -9.43
C GLU A 52 6.13 -3.29 -8.16
N VAL A 53 5.82 -2.07 -7.76
CA VAL A 53 6.36 -1.44 -6.55
C VAL A 53 5.33 -1.33 -5.45
N SER A 54 4.07 -1.04 -5.78
CA SER A 54 3.01 -0.76 -4.80
C SER A 54 2.31 -2.02 -4.29
N CYS A 55 2.22 -3.09 -5.11
CA CYS A 55 1.60 -4.35 -4.72
C CYS A 55 2.62 -5.22 -3.95
N GLN A 56 2.34 -5.43 -2.67
CA GLN A 56 3.26 -6.09 -1.74
C GLN A 56 2.73 -7.46 -1.34
N ILE A 57 3.64 -8.37 -1.01
CA ILE A 57 3.28 -9.65 -0.40
C ILE A 57 2.83 -9.39 1.03
N LEU A 58 1.69 -9.99 1.43
CA LEU A 58 1.25 -10.08 2.81
C LEU A 58 0.63 -11.45 3.08
N MET A 59 1.24 -12.22 3.96
CA MET A 59 0.74 -13.49 4.43
C MET A 59 0.71 -13.51 5.95
N ILE A 60 -0.39 -13.97 6.54
CA ILE A 60 -0.56 -14.06 8.00
C ILE A 60 -0.94 -15.50 8.36
N ARG A 61 -0.16 -16.10 9.28
CA ARG A 61 -0.50 -17.35 9.94
C ARG A 61 -0.91 -17.05 11.38
N HIS A 62 -2.19 -17.27 11.70
CA HIS A 62 -2.69 -17.14 13.06
C HIS A 62 -2.59 -18.50 13.80
N PRO A 63 -2.20 -18.54 15.08
CA PRO A 63 -2.07 -19.80 15.83
C PRO A 63 -3.37 -20.63 15.91
N ASP A 64 -4.51 -19.97 15.99
CA ASP A 64 -5.84 -20.62 16.00
C ASP A 64 -6.37 -20.97 14.60
N GLY A 65 -5.58 -20.83 13.56
CA GLY A 65 -5.98 -21.17 12.19
C GLY A 65 -7.02 -20.22 11.57
N ILE A 66 -7.21 -19.01 12.13
CA ILE A 66 -8.13 -18.02 11.57
C ILE A 66 -7.75 -17.74 10.11
N ALA A 67 -8.72 -17.91 9.21
CA ALA A 67 -8.57 -17.71 7.76
C ALA A 67 -7.53 -18.63 7.09
N ALA A 68 -7.19 -19.76 7.67
CA ALA A 68 -6.24 -20.71 7.08
C ALA A 68 -6.62 -21.08 5.65
N GLY A 69 -5.64 -20.96 4.71
CA GLY A 69 -5.81 -21.27 3.29
C GLY A 69 -6.65 -20.26 2.50
N LYS A 70 -7.13 -19.18 3.10
CA LYS A 70 -7.94 -18.16 2.40
C LYS A 70 -7.07 -17.11 1.74
N ARG A 71 -7.55 -16.58 0.61
CA ARG A 71 -7.05 -15.39 -0.06
C ARG A 71 -8.12 -14.30 -0.04
N PHE A 72 -7.71 -13.06 0.15
CA PHE A 72 -8.59 -11.90 0.23
C PHE A 72 -8.24 -10.91 -0.89
N GLN A 73 -9.28 -10.37 -1.53
CA GLN A 73 -9.17 -9.35 -2.57
C GLN A 73 -9.36 -7.92 -1.99
N ALA A 74 -9.39 -7.81 -0.67
CA ALA A 74 -9.53 -6.52 -0.01
C ALA A 74 -8.25 -5.71 -0.15
N LEU A 75 -8.38 -4.42 -0.42
CA LEU A 75 -7.26 -3.49 -0.45
C LEU A 75 -6.75 -3.26 0.97
N VAL A 76 -5.49 -3.58 1.20
CA VAL A 76 -4.80 -3.43 2.48
C VAL A 76 -3.54 -2.58 2.31
N GLN A 77 -3.04 -2.00 3.40
CA GLN A 77 -1.84 -1.16 3.37
C GLN A 77 -0.96 -1.43 4.59
N SER A 78 0.33 -1.13 4.51
CA SER A 78 1.28 -1.35 5.60
C SER A 78 0.85 -0.76 6.95
N PRO A 79 0.20 0.43 7.04
CA PRO A 79 -0.32 0.96 8.31
C PRO A 79 -1.40 0.10 8.99
N ASP A 80 -1.97 -0.88 8.29
CA ASP A 80 -2.96 -1.79 8.86
C ASP A 80 -2.32 -2.82 9.79
N LEU A 81 -1.05 -3.16 9.57
CA LEU A 81 -0.38 -4.23 10.31
C LEU A 81 -0.24 -3.94 11.81
N PRO A 82 0.25 -2.78 12.25
CA PRO A 82 0.33 -2.49 13.70
C PRO A 82 -1.03 -2.61 14.38
N VAL A 83 -2.07 -2.11 13.74
CA VAL A 83 -3.45 -2.17 14.26
C VAL A 83 -3.96 -3.60 14.31
N THR A 84 -3.68 -4.37 13.26
CA THR A 84 -4.06 -5.79 13.17
C THR A 84 -3.36 -6.62 14.25
N ILE A 85 -2.07 -6.38 14.47
CA ILE A 85 -1.30 -7.09 15.51
C ILE A 85 -1.86 -6.77 16.90
N MET A 86 -2.11 -5.50 17.19
CA MET A 86 -2.72 -5.10 18.47
C MET A 86 -4.09 -5.75 18.66
N ASP A 87 -4.94 -5.74 17.65
CA ASP A 87 -6.27 -6.34 17.68
C ASP A 87 -6.20 -7.87 17.92
N MET A 88 -5.31 -8.59 17.19
CA MET A 88 -5.09 -10.02 17.40
C MET A 88 -4.59 -10.36 18.81
N LEU A 89 -3.88 -9.44 19.47
CA LEU A 89 -3.35 -9.60 20.82
C LEU A 89 -4.29 -9.04 21.90
N GLY A 90 -5.45 -8.50 21.53
CA GLY A 90 -6.38 -7.85 22.47
C GLY A 90 -5.80 -6.60 23.14
N ILE A 91 -4.89 -5.88 22.45
CA ILE A 91 -4.23 -4.67 22.95
C ILE A 91 -4.92 -3.45 22.34
N GLU A 92 -5.46 -2.59 23.20
CA GLU A 92 -6.01 -1.29 22.76
C GLU A 92 -4.87 -0.35 22.34
N PRO A 93 -4.99 0.33 21.17
CA PRO A 93 -4.01 1.33 20.76
C PRO A 93 -3.91 2.44 21.79
N PRO A 94 -2.69 2.87 22.16
CA PRO A 94 -2.52 4.00 23.08
C PRO A 94 -3.20 5.27 22.55
N ALA A 95 -3.88 6.03 23.43
CA ALA A 95 -4.62 7.23 23.04
C ALA A 95 -3.78 8.31 22.32
N VAL A 96 -2.47 8.31 22.55
CA VAL A 96 -1.50 9.20 21.88
C VAL A 96 -1.09 8.71 20.49
N MET A 97 -1.43 7.48 20.12
CA MET A 97 -1.10 6.91 18.83
C MET A 97 -2.10 7.39 17.77
N ALA A 98 -1.62 8.15 16.80
CA ALA A 98 -2.42 8.53 15.63
C ALA A 98 -2.56 7.31 14.69
N VAL A 99 -3.54 6.44 14.97
CA VAL A 99 -3.80 5.24 14.16
C VAL A 99 -4.40 5.64 12.83
N GLN A 100 -3.71 5.31 11.74
CA GLN A 100 -4.16 5.60 10.37
C GLN A 100 -4.64 4.34 9.63
N GLY A 101 -4.23 3.16 10.09
CA GLY A 101 -4.60 1.87 9.53
C GLY A 101 -5.95 1.34 10.02
N HIS A 102 -6.35 0.21 9.46
CA HIS A 102 -7.52 -0.55 9.85
C HIS A 102 -7.12 -1.97 10.23
N SER A 103 -7.70 -2.53 11.29
CA SER A 103 -7.50 -3.95 11.60
C SER A 103 -7.99 -4.83 10.44
N LEU A 104 -7.18 -5.82 10.10
CA LEU A 104 -7.51 -6.84 9.11
C LEU A 104 -8.20 -8.06 9.75
N LEU A 105 -8.25 -8.14 11.08
CA LEU A 105 -8.89 -9.25 11.79
C LEU A 105 -10.36 -9.42 11.37
N PRO A 106 -11.18 -8.36 11.20
CA PRO A 106 -12.55 -8.50 10.68
C PRO A 106 -12.65 -9.05 9.26
N LEU A 107 -11.61 -8.87 8.40
CA LEU A 107 -11.54 -9.54 7.11
C LEU A 107 -11.25 -11.04 7.29
N MET A 108 -10.31 -11.37 8.17
CA MET A 108 -9.88 -12.75 8.43
C MET A 108 -11.02 -13.58 9.06
N THR A 109 -11.81 -12.99 9.95
CA THR A 109 -12.99 -13.64 10.56
C THR A 109 -14.21 -13.70 9.64
N GLY A 110 -14.21 -12.92 8.55
CA GLY A 110 -15.33 -12.84 7.61
C GLY A 110 -16.43 -11.85 8.02
N GLU A 111 -16.21 -11.07 9.08
CA GLU A 111 -17.12 -10.02 9.54
C GLU A 111 -17.22 -8.87 8.53
N LYS A 112 -16.11 -8.55 7.86
CA LYS A 112 -16.05 -7.54 6.81
C LYS A 112 -15.51 -8.12 5.51
N ARG A 113 -15.87 -7.50 4.39
CA ARG A 113 -15.36 -7.84 3.05
C ARG A 113 -14.35 -6.82 2.53
N THR A 114 -14.32 -5.65 3.11
CA THR A 114 -13.42 -4.55 2.74
C THR A 114 -13.14 -3.66 3.94
N VAL A 115 -12.01 -2.99 3.95
CA VAL A 115 -11.63 -2.00 4.97
C VAL A 115 -11.46 -0.59 4.39
N ARG A 116 -11.34 -0.48 3.06
CA ARG A 116 -11.23 0.81 2.37
C ARG A 116 -11.69 0.73 0.91
N PRO A 117 -12.14 1.85 0.32
CA PRO A 117 -12.52 1.92 -1.11
C PRO A 117 -11.30 2.00 -2.03
N ALA A 118 -10.19 2.58 -1.58
CA ALA A 118 -8.93 2.68 -2.33
C ALA A 118 -7.72 2.60 -1.39
N ALA A 119 -6.64 2.01 -1.87
CA ALA A 119 -5.32 2.08 -1.26
C ALA A 119 -4.55 3.24 -1.88
N ILE A 120 -3.90 4.05 -1.04
CA ILE A 120 -3.13 5.22 -1.49
C ILE A 120 -1.66 4.99 -1.17
N SER A 121 -0.85 4.85 -2.22
CA SER A 121 0.60 4.76 -2.13
C SER A 121 1.22 6.00 -2.76
N GLY A 122 2.32 6.49 -2.25
CA GLY A 122 2.88 7.68 -2.87
C GLY A 122 4.26 8.06 -2.41
N SER A 123 4.95 8.73 -3.29
CA SER A 123 6.17 9.44 -3.03
C SER A 123 5.85 10.91 -2.76
N PHE A 124 5.32 11.17 -1.56
CA PHE A 124 5.02 12.55 -1.16
C PHE A 124 6.30 13.32 -0.86
N PRO A 125 6.35 14.62 -1.17
CA PRO A 125 7.50 15.44 -0.83
C PRO A 125 7.68 15.53 0.70
N PHE A 126 8.90 15.29 1.16
CA PHE A 126 9.27 15.43 2.57
C PHE A 126 9.83 16.83 2.80
N TYR A 127 9.43 17.45 3.89
CA TYR A 127 10.14 18.58 4.46
C TYR A 127 10.94 18.08 5.66
N ILE A 128 12.25 18.28 5.62
CA ILE A 128 13.14 17.96 6.74
C ILE A 128 13.60 19.29 7.35
N PRO A 129 12.95 19.77 8.44
CA PRO A 129 13.20 21.09 9.00
C PRO A 129 14.66 21.29 9.42
N GLU A 130 15.31 20.24 9.94
CA GLU A 130 16.66 20.28 10.49
C GLU A 130 17.74 20.53 9.45
N THR A 131 17.50 20.18 8.21
CA THR A 131 18.48 20.32 7.12
C THR A 131 18.29 21.56 6.29
N GLY A 132 17.18 22.29 6.47
CA GLY A 132 16.78 23.38 5.57
C GLY A 132 16.55 22.93 4.12
N MET A 133 16.69 21.64 3.84
CA MET A 133 16.48 21.08 2.52
C MET A 133 14.97 20.99 2.25
N ASN A 134 14.50 21.83 1.37
CA ASN A 134 13.16 21.72 0.82
C ASN A 134 13.15 20.61 -0.25
N SER A 135 13.02 19.36 0.20
CA SER A 135 12.89 18.21 -0.70
C SER A 135 11.71 18.37 -1.67
N HIS A 136 10.69 19.14 -1.25
CA HIS A 136 9.53 19.48 -2.05
C HIS A 136 9.90 20.08 -3.42
N ALA A 137 10.77 21.09 -3.44
CA ALA A 137 11.19 21.72 -4.70
C ALA A 137 11.89 20.72 -5.65
N ILE A 138 12.69 19.80 -5.09
CA ILE A 138 13.42 18.79 -5.88
C ILE A 138 12.47 17.77 -6.48
N TYR A 139 11.51 17.26 -5.70
CA TYR A 139 10.57 16.23 -6.17
C TYR A 139 9.56 16.80 -7.16
N VAL A 140 8.98 17.97 -6.88
CA VAL A 140 8.03 18.63 -7.79
C VAL A 140 8.70 19.04 -9.10
N THR A 141 9.89 19.66 -9.05
CA THR A 141 10.59 20.09 -10.27
C THR A 141 11.11 18.92 -11.12
N LYS A 142 11.41 17.79 -10.51
CA LYS A 142 11.83 16.57 -11.23
C LYS A 142 10.64 15.69 -11.68
N GLY A 143 9.41 16.09 -11.37
CA GLY A 143 8.21 15.33 -11.72
C GLY A 143 8.09 13.97 -11.02
N TRP A 144 8.74 13.81 -9.88
CA TRP A 144 8.71 12.56 -9.10
C TRP A 144 7.57 12.49 -8.08
N THR A 145 6.87 13.61 -7.90
CA THR A 145 5.74 13.67 -6.97
C THR A 145 4.52 13.08 -7.64
N SER A 146 4.13 11.90 -7.22
CA SER A 146 2.90 11.24 -7.62
C SER A 146 2.36 10.43 -6.47
N CYS A 147 1.08 10.11 -6.53
CA CYS A 147 0.52 9.04 -5.73
C CYS A 147 -0.27 8.08 -6.62
N THR A 148 -0.32 6.83 -6.22
CA THR A 148 -1.14 5.82 -6.86
C THR A 148 -2.35 5.57 -6.00
N ALA A 149 -3.54 5.75 -6.56
CA ALA A 149 -4.81 5.37 -5.95
C ALA A 149 -5.28 4.08 -6.59
N THR A 150 -5.13 2.97 -5.87
CA THR A 150 -5.56 1.64 -6.32
C THR A 150 -6.94 1.34 -5.76
N GLY A 151 -7.94 1.30 -6.62
CA GLY A 151 -9.28 0.79 -6.35
C GLY A 151 -9.36 -0.72 -6.60
N ARG A 152 -10.60 -1.25 -6.64
CA ARG A 152 -10.80 -2.68 -6.88
C ARG A 152 -10.48 -3.10 -8.32
N GLU A 153 -10.82 -2.26 -9.28
CA GLU A 153 -10.71 -2.55 -10.72
C GLU A 153 -9.83 -1.53 -11.44
N TRP A 154 -9.65 -0.35 -10.87
CA TRP A 154 -8.93 0.75 -11.50
C TRP A 154 -7.80 1.23 -10.62
N ALA A 155 -6.68 1.59 -11.25
CA ALA A 155 -5.57 2.29 -10.61
C ALA A 155 -5.29 3.61 -11.34
N LEU A 156 -5.17 4.68 -10.56
CA LEU A 156 -4.82 6.02 -11.02
C LEU A 156 -3.40 6.36 -10.54
N ILE A 157 -2.50 6.67 -11.46
CA ILE A 157 -1.27 7.40 -11.12
C ILE A 157 -1.64 8.87 -11.16
N ASP A 158 -1.78 9.44 -9.97
CA ASP A 158 -2.23 10.82 -9.75
C ASP A 158 -1.02 11.74 -9.60
N PHE A 159 -0.84 12.63 -10.55
CA PHE A 159 0.16 13.69 -10.50
C PHE A 159 -0.51 15.03 -10.16
N PRO A 160 0.21 15.98 -9.54
CA PRO A 160 -0.28 17.36 -9.40
C PRO A 160 -0.69 18.01 -10.72
N ASP A 161 -0.03 17.61 -11.79
CA ASP A 161 -0.35 18.01 -13.17
C ASP A 161 -1.26 16.94 -13.80
N ARG A 162 -2.51 17.31 -14.05
CA ARG A 162 -3.54 16.41 -14.58
C ARG A 162 -3.26 15.89 -15.98
N GLU A 163 -2.49 16.62 -16.79
CA GLU A 163 -2.10 16.16 -18.13
C GLU A 163 -1.19 14.92 -18.08
N ARG A 164 -0.63 14.65 -16.91
CA ARG A 164 0.21 13.49 -16.65
C ARG A 164 -0.50 12.33 -15.96
N TRP A 165 -1.80 12.43 -15.74
CA TRP A 165 -2.56 11.34 -15.13
C TRP A 165 -2.55 10.10 -16.01
N GLU A 166 -2.43 8.95 -15.37
CA GLU A 166 -2.48 7.66 -16.03
C GLU A 166 -3.51 6.78 -15.33
N LEU A 167 -4.41 6.16 -16.09
CA LEU A 167 -5.46 5.30 -15.55
C LEU A 167 -5.39 3.91 -16.18
N TYR A 168 -5.48 2.89 -15.34
CA TYR A 168 -5.34 1.50 -15.75
C TYR A 168 -6.47 0.62 -15.21
N HIS A 169 -6.95 -0.33 -16.04
CA HIS A 169 -7.96 -1.30 -15.65
C HIS A 169 -7.28 -2.61 -15.23
N LEU A 170 -7.07 -2.81 -13.94
CA LEU A 170 -6.25 -3.89 -13.38
C LEU A 170 -6.68 -5.31 -13.76
N PRO A 171 -7.98 -5.65 -13.87
CA PRO A 171 -8.39 -6.99 -14.31
C PRO A 171 -7.86 -7.42 -15.67
N ASP A 172 -7.69 -6.48 -16.60
CA ASP A 172 -7.25 -6.74 -17.97
C ASP A 172 -5.80 -6.33 -18.22
N ASP A 173 -5.22 -5.49 -17.33
CA ASP A 173 -3.89 -4.89 -17.49
C ASP A 173 -3.17 -4.78 -16.14
N VAL A 174 -2.82 -5.92 -15.55
CA VAL A 174 -2.08 -5.99 -14.28
C VAL A 174 -0.73 -5.25 -14.35
N GLY A 175 -0.10 -5.25 -15.52
CA GLY A 175 1.17 -4.56 -15.76
C GLY A 175 1.04 -3.04 -15.99
N MET A 176 -0.18 -2.48 -15.95
CA MET A 176 -0.42 -1.03 -16.12
C MET A 176 0.28 -0.45 -17.36
N THR A 177 0.12 -1.11 -18.51
CA THR A 177 0.79 -0.76 -19.76
C THR A 177 -0.09 0.01 -20.74
N ASN A 178 -1.42 -0.05 -20.57
CA ASN A 178 -2.40 0.58 -21.45
C ASN A 178 -3.14 1.71 -20.71
N ASN A 179 -2.69 2.94 -20.90
CA ASN A 179 -3.31 4.12 -20.28
C ASN A 179 -4.68 4.44 -20.88
N LEU A 180 -5.72 4.34 -20.07
CA LEU A 180 -7.14 4.53 -20.45
C LEU A 180 -7.72 5.87 -19.97
N ILE A 181 -6.89 6.85 -19.58
CA ILE A 181 -7.32 8.12 -19.00
C ILE A 181 -8.30 8.89 -19.89
N GLU A 182 -8.08 8.89 -21.23
CA GLU A 182 -8.92 9.61 -22.18
C GLU A 182 -10.32 8.98 -22.31
N GLN A 183 -10.42 7.64 -22.15
CA GLN A 183 -11.67 6.90 -22.31
C GLN A 183 -12.50 6.82 -21.02
N HIS A 184 -11.86 6.94 -19.83
CA HIS A 184 -12.48 6.70 -18.53
C HIS A 184 -12.13 7.79 -17.50
N ALA A 185 -12.13 9.05 -17.92
CA ALA A 185 -11.80 10.19 -17.05
C ALA A 185 -12.67 10.28 -15.78
N ASP A 186 -13.90 9.80 -15.82
CA ASP A 186 -14.81 9.76 -14.68
C ASP A 186 -14.33 8.79 -13.57
N GLU A 187 -13.72 7.65 -13.94
CA GLU A 187 -13.12 6.72 -12.98
C GLU A 187 -11.86 7.33 -12.35
N ALA A 188 -11.03 8.03 -13.16
CA ALA A 188 -9.88 8.75 -12.63
C ALA A 188 -10.30 9.82 -11.61
N GLU A 189 -11.34 10.60 -11.89
CA GLU A 189 -11.87 11.60 -10.96
C GLU A 189 -12.43 10.96 -9.66
N LYS A 190 -12.98 9.75 -9.72
CA LYS A 190 -13.41 9.02 -8.51
C LYS A 190 -12.21 8.68 -7.64
N LEU A 191 -11.14 8.15 -8.22
CA LEU A 191 -9.92 7.79 -7.48
C LEU A 191 -9.18 9.03 -6.97
N HIS A 192 -9.10 10.09 -7.76
CA HIS A 192 -8.54 11.37 -7.31
C HIS A 192 -9.27 11.92 -6.07
N ARG A 193 -10.61 11.81 -6.02
CA ARG A 193 -11.36 12.20 -4.82
C ARG A 193 -10.97 11.38 -3.59
N GLU A 194 -10.60 10.09 -3.75
CA GLU A 194 -10.09 9.29 -2.63
C GLU A 194 -8.71 9.79 -2.17
N VAL A 195 -7.82 10.22 -3.08
CA VAL A 195 -6.55 10.87 -2.73
C VAL A 195 -6.80 12.12 -1.88
N LEU A 196 -7.70 13.00 -2.34
CA LEU A 196 -8.04 14.21 -1.59
C LEU A 196 -8.68 13.92 -0.23
N ARG A 197 -9.50 12.87 -0.12
CA ARG A 197 -10.08 12.40 1.15
C ARG A 197 -8.99 11.88 2.09
N PHE A 198 -8.07 11.07 1.56
CA PHE A 198 -6.92 10.56 2.30
C PHE A 198 -6.07 11.70 2.87
N MET A 199 -5.70 12.67 2.04
CA MET A 199 -4.93 13.84 2.48
C MET A 199 -5.63 14.62 3.60
N ARG A 200 -6.94 14.89 3.46
CA ARG A 200 -7.72 15.60 4.49
C ARG A 200 -7.81 14.82 5.79
N ARG A 201 -8.12 13.52 5.71
CA ARG A 201 -8.24 12.65 6.90
C ARG A 201 -6.92 12.58 7.67
N ASN A 202 -5.80 12.53 6.96
CA ASN A 202 -4.47 12.46 7.55
C ASN A 202 -3.86 13.85 7.84
N LYS A 203 -4.66 14.92 7.77
CA LYS A 203 -4.22 16.29 8.08
C LYS A 203 -2.99 16.72 7.29
N ALA A 204 -2.89 16.31 6.02
CA ALA A 204 -1.83 16.76 5.13
C ALA A 204 -1.74 18.29 5.12
N PRO A 205 -0.55 18.89 5.08
CA PRO A 205 -0.39 20.34 5.03
C PRO A 205 -1.18 20.98 3.88
N ARG A 206 -1.68 22.19 4.08
CA ARG A 206 -2.49 22.89 3.05
C ARG A 206 -1.76 23.06 1.72
N TRP A 207 -0.46 23.32 1.73
CA TRP A 207 0.33 23.44 0.51
C TRP A 207 0.32 22.14 -0.30
N MET A 208 0.44 20.98 0.38
CA MET A 208 0.35 19.67 -0.27
C MET A 208 -1.03 19.42 -0.86
N GLN A 209 -2.10 19.70 -0.10
CA GLN A 209 -3.46 19.57 -0.62
C GLN A 209 -3.74 20.49 -1.83
N ASN A 210 -3.09 21.66 -1.89
CA ASN A 210 -3.26 22.61 -2.99
C ASN A 210 -2.53 22.15 -4.26
N LEU A 211 -1.50 21.31 -4.17
CA LEU A 211 -0.83 20.73 -5.35
C LEU A 211 -1.74 19.78 -6.12
N TRP A 212 -2.67 19.12 -5.44
CA TRP A 212 -3.59 18.12 -6.02
C TRP A 212 -4.98 18.70 -6.31
N ARG A 213 -5.19 20.00 -6.28
CA ARG A 213 -6.45 20.67 -6.66
C ARG A 213 -6.38 21.18 -8.08
#